data_fa72146e9bf179460123dd9f27918054
#
_entry.id   fa72146e9bf179460123dd9f27918054
#
_cell.length_a   1.000
_cell.length_b   1.000
_cell.length_c   1.000
_cell.angle_alpha   90.00
_cell.angle_beta   90.00
_cell.angle_gamma   90.00
#
_symmetry.space_group_name_H-M   'P 1'
#
loop_
_entity.id
_entity.type
_entity.pdbx_description
1 polymer ?
#
loop_
_entity_poly.entity_id
_entity_poly.type
_entity_poly.pdbx_seq_one_letter_code
_entity_poly.pdbx_strand_id
1 'polypeptide(L)'
;DQKLDFITKGLKFKAMVSFKNWTSSTKFRYQDYNKYRLDTKPQNEDGTYNQKPIGGDPTKHNLGTGGSSNGDRTFYFQTSLDWNRKFGRHSVGALAIYNQREYNINIYGTDLISSLPQRRQNIAGRLTYDYDHRYMLEFNAALNGTENFAAGHRFGFFPALSAGWAVSEEPFWKSLKNSISLLKLRASYGTVGNDQIGGSRFIYRPIVRLNGSEKYKTGFDGGYEEHNGPTFNRLENLGITWE
;
A
#
# COMPACT_ATOMS: atom_id res chain seq x y z
N ASP A 1 14.04 -14.04 18.30
CA ASP A 1 14.44 -13.23 19.47
C ASP A 1 15.76 -13.70 20.02
N GLN A 2 16.71 -12.80 20.20
CA GLN A 2 18.01 -13.06 20.78
C GLN A 2 18.20 -12.15 21.99
N LYS A 3 18.49 -12.72 23.17
CA LYS A 3 18.92 -11.95 24.34
C LYS A 3 20.40 -11.58 24.18
N LEU A 4 20.71 -10.31 24.41
CA LEU A 4 22.06 -9.76 24.32
C LEU A 4 22.57 -9.30 25.68
N ASP A 5 22.24 -10.05 26.74
CA ASP A 5 22.63 -9.74 28.11
C ASP A 5 24.15 -9.71 28.32
N PHE A 6 24.93 -10.30 27.40
CA PHE A 6 26.40 -10.23 27.38
C PHE A 6 26.93 -8.83 27.00
N ILE A 7 26.14 -8.02 26.28
CA ILE A 7 26.46 -6.62 25.99
C ILE A 7 25.97 -5.73 27.13
N THR A 8 24.66 -5.83 27.43
CA THR A 8 24.04 -5.15 28.57
C THR A 8 22.78 -5.90 29.00
N LYS A 9 22.59 -6.00 30.32
CA LYS A 9 21.43 -6.69 30.91
C LYS A 9 20.13 -6.03 30.40
N GLY A 10 19.20 -6.85 29.95
CA GLY A 10 17.88 -6.43 29.50
C GLY A 10 17.80 -6.04 28.03
N LEU A 11 18.90 -6.17 27.28
CA LEU A 11 18.90 -5.93 25.83
C LEU A 11 18.42 -7.17 25.07
N LYS A 12 17.52 -6.95 24.12
CA LYS A 12 16.99 -7.97 23.21
C LYS A 12 17.04 -7.48 21.79
N PHE A 13 17.42 -8.35 20.90
CA PHE A 13 17.36 -8.15 19.45
C PHE A 13 16.28 -9.05 18.87
N LYS A 14 15.47 -8.51 17.95
CA LYS A 14 14.51 -9.27 17.17
C LYS A 14 14.66 -8.93 15.70
N ALA A 15 14.59 -9.94 14.85
CA ALA A 15 14.48 -9.77 13.41
C ALA A 15 13.32 -10.63 12.91
N MET A 16 12.60 -10.10 11.94
CA MET A 16 11.47 -10.76 11.29
C MET A 16 11.55 -10.50 9.79
N VAL A 17 11.37 -11.57 9.03
CA VAL A 17 11.19 -11.52 7.58
C VAL A 17 9.84 -12.16 7.27
N SER A 18 9.04 -11.51 6.45
CA SER A 18 7.79 -12.06 5.96
C SER A 18 7.73 -11.92 4.45
N PHE A 19 7.39 -13.01 3.80
CA PHE A 19 7.17 -13.05 2.37
C PHE A 19 5.77 -13.59 2.10
N LYS A 20 4.95 -12.79 1.44
CA LYS A 20 3.63 -13.18 0.98
C LYS A 20 3.63 -13.16 -0.54
N ASN A 21 3.16 -14.23 -1.14
CA ASN A 21 2.90 -14.30 -2.57
C ASN A 21 1.50 -14.89 -2.79
N TRP A 22 0.72 -14.21 -3.60
CA TRP A 22 -0.57 -14.69 -4.05
C TRP A 22 -0.61 -14.67 -5.57
N THR A 23 -1.09 -15.75 -6.17
CA THR A 23 -1.21 -15.86 -7.61
C THR A 23 -2.52 -16.56 -7.96
N SER A 24 -3.24 -16.01 -8.91
CA SER A 24 -4.42 -16.62 -9.52
C SER A 24 -4.21 -16.71 -11.02
N SER A 25 -4.47 -17.89 -11.58
CA SER A 25 -4.40 -18.13 -13.02
C SER A 25 -5.69 -18.80 -13.47
N THR A 26 -6.36 -18.20 -14.42
CA THR A 26 -7.54 -18.75 -15.05
C THR A 26 -7.19 -19.09 -16.50
N LYS A 27 -7.48 -20.33 -16.89
CA LYS A 27 -7.36 -20.77 -18.28
C LYS A 27 -8.70 -21.34 -18.73
N PHE A 28 -9.15 -20.92 -19.87
CA PHE A 28 -10.35 -21.45 -20.47
C PHE A 28 -10.09 -21.81 -21.92
N ARG A 29 -10.87 -22.75 -22.40
CA ARG A 29 -10.90 -23.16 -23.80
C ARG A 29 -12.31 -22.94 -24.30
N TYR A 30 -12.42 -22.46 -25.51
CA TYR A 30 -13.71 -22.22 -26.15
C TYR A 30 -13.64 -22.66 -27.58
N GLN A 31 -14.79 -23.02 -28.10
CA GLN A 31 -14.97 -23.35 -29.50
C GLN A 31 -16.20 -22.62 -30.01
N ASP A 32 -15.99 -21.83 -31.05
CA ASP A 32 -17.10 -21.25 -31.79
C ASP A 32 -17.64 -22.29 -32.75
N TYR A 33 -18.93 -22.44 -32.75
CA TYR A 33 -19.63 -23.34 -33.67
C TYR A 33 -20.40 -22.50 -34.70
N ASN A 34 -20.53 -23.10 -35.91
CA ASN A 34 -21.26 -22.46 -36.99
C ASN A 34 -22.75 -22.44 -36.67
N LYS A 35 -23.40 -21.31 -36.90
CA LYS A 35 -24.84 -21.12 -36.78
C LYS A 35 -25.42 -20.95 -38.13
N TYR A 36 -26.52 -21.63 -38.39
CA TYR A 36 -27.20 -21.57 -39.69
C TYR A 36 -28.66 -21.20 -39.47
N ARG A 37 -29.21 -20.42 -40.36
CA ARG A 37 -30.65 -20.20 -40.51
C ARG A 37 -31.15 -21.10 -41.60
N LEU A 38 -32.18 -21.86 -41.30
CA LEU A 38 -32.90 -22.64 -42.31
C LEU A 38 -33.83 -21.68 -43.09
N ASP A 39 -33.71 -21.73 -44.41
CA ASP A 39 -34.62 -21.06 -45.31
C ASP A 39 -35.72 -22.08 -45.65
N THR A 40 -36.89 -21.91 -45.03
CA THR A 40 -37.98 -22.90 -45.14
C THR A 40 -38.81 -22.75 -46.39
N LYS A 41 -38.47 -21.82 -47.26
CA LYS A 41 -39.13 -21.64 -48.56
C LYS A 41 -38.13 -21.04 -49.60
N PRO A 42 -38.02 -21.65 -50.79
CA PRO A 42 -38.60 -22.94 -51.22
C PRO A 42 -37.87 -24.11 -50.58
N GLN A 43 -38.56 -25.26 -50.42
CA GLN A 43 -37.98 -26.55 -50.13
C GLN A 43 -37.27 -27.09 -51.38
N ASN A 44 -36.11 -27.75 -51.18
CA ASN A 44 -35.39 -28.40 -52.27
C ASN A 44 -36.16 -29.66 -52.76
N GLU A 45 -35.89 -30.11 -53.98
CA GLU A 45 -36.55 -31.25 -54.58
C GLU A 45 -36.36 -32.55 -53.81
N ASP A 46 -35.27 -32.66 -53.01
CA ASP A 46 -34.97 -33.78 -52.12
C ASP A 46 -35.63 -33.68 -50.75
N GLY A 47 -36.45 -32.66 -50.49
CA GLY A 47 -37.12 -32.41 -49.23
C GLY A 47 -36.26 -31.68 -48.18
N THR A 48 -35.04 -31.28 -48.51
CA THR A 48 -34.17 -30.51 -47.65
C THR A 48 -34.44 -29.00 -47.75
N TYR A 49 -33.90 -28.20 -46.83
CA TYR A 49 -33.98 -26.75 -46.84
C TYR A 49 -32.61 -26.11 -46.99
N ASN A 50 -32.55 -24.97 -47.62
CA ASN A 50 -31.34 -24.22 -47.77
C ASN A 50 -30.89 -23.67 -46.40
N GLN A 51 -29.59 -23.77 -46.12
CA GLN A 51 -28.97 -23.25 -44.91
C GLN A 51 -28.13 -22.04 -45.25
N LYS A 52 -28.40 -20.93 -44.57
CA LYS A 52 -27.58 -19.70 -44.67
C LYS A 52 -26.74 -19.57 -43.35
N PRO A 53 -25.43 -19.43 -43.45
CA PRO A 53 -24.62 -19.16 -42.26
C PRO A 53 -24.98 -17.77 -41.69
N ILE A 54 -25.22 -17.68 -40.37
CA ILE A 54 -25.56 -16.45 -39.67
C ILE A 54 -24.57 -16.11 -38.56
N GLY A 55 -23.58 -16.94 -38.34
CA GLY A 55 -22.51 -16.71 -37.39
C GLY A 55 -21.55 -17.89 -37.26
N GLY A 56 -20.43 -17.65 -36.66
CA GLY A 56 -19.31 -18.58 -36.59
C GLY A 56 -18.35 -18.38 -37.75
N ASP A 57 -17.22 -19.06 -37.71
CA ASP A 57 -16.23 -19.08 -38.78
C ASP A 57 -16.11 -20.53 -39.26
N PRO A 58 -16.61 -20.83 -40.50
CA PRO A 58 -16.63 -22.22 -41.02
C PRO A 58 -15.22 -22.82 -41.20
N THR A 59 -14.17 -21.98 -41.13
CA THR A 59 -12.78 -22.42 -41.29
C THR A 59 -12.10 -22.71 -39.97
N LYS A 60 -12.69 -22.30 -38.85
CA LYS A 60 -12.14 -22.50 -37.49
C LYS A 60 -12.74 -23.72 -36.80
N HIS A 61 -12.02 -24.82 -36.90
CA HIS A 61 -12.39 -26.05 -36.22
C HIS A 61 -11.58 -26.33 -34.94
N ASN A 62 -10.60 -25.44 -34.63
CA ASN A 62 -9.71 -25.60 -33.50
C ASN A 62 -10.25 -24.90 -32.25
N LEU A 63 -9.95 -25.49 -31.08
CA LEU A 63 -10.23 -24.89 -29.81
C LEU A 63 -9.41 -23.60 -29.65
N GLY A 64 -10.10 -22.48 -29.42
CA GLY A 64 -9.49 -21.27 -28.93
C GLY A 64 -9.06 -21.43 -27.47
N THR A 65 -8.04 -20.70 -27.07
CA THR A 65 -7.59 -20.64 -25.66
C THR A 65 -7.55 -19.21 -25.20
N GLY A 66 -7.94 -18.99 -23.96
CA GLY A 66 -7.83 -17.71 -23.31
C GLY A 66 -7.50 -17.87 -21.84
N GLY A 67 -7.19 -16.79 -21.18
CA GLY A 67 -6.93 -16.80 -19.76
C GLY A 67 -6.44 -15.46 -19.23
N SER A 68 -6.33 -15.39 -17.92
CA SER A 68 -5.77 -14.27 -17.19
C SER A 68 -4.88 -14.76 -16.07
N SER A 69 -3.89 -13.98 -15.71
CA SER A 69 -3.03 -14.24 -14.56
C SER A 69 -2.95 -12.97 -13.73
N ASN A 70 -3.25 -13.10 -12.45
CA ASN A 70 -3.17 -12.01 -11.47
C ASN A 70 -2.35 -12.47 -10.29
N GLY A 71 -1.68 -11.54 -9.65
CA GLY A 71 -0.91 -11.86 -8.46
C GLY A 71 -0.43 -10.63 -7.73
N ASP A 72 -0.07 -10.83 -6.48
CA ASP A 72 0.66 -9.84 -5.69
C ASP A 72 1.76 -10.49 -4.87
N ARG A 73 2.76 -9.70 -4.55
CA ARG A 73 3.88 -10.12 -3.72
C ARG A 73 4.20 -9.03 -2.71
N THR A 74 4.30 -9.40 -1.45
CA THR A 74 4.76 -8.52 -0.39
C THR A 74 6.02 -9.08 0.25
N PHE A 75 7.05 -8.29 0.31
CA PHE A 75 8.23 -8.53 1.13
C PHE A 75 8.21 -7.55 2.31
N TYR A 76 8.39 -8.08 3.51
CA TYR A 76 8.47 -7.29 4.73
C TYR A 76 9.69 -7.73 5.55
N PHE A 77 10.47 -6.76 5.96
CA PHE A 77 11.59 -6.94 6.86
C PHE A 77 11.42 -6.01 8.06
N GLN A 78 11.66 -6.52 9.26
CA GLN A 78 11.68 -5.73 10.48
C GLN A 78 12.82 -6.17 11.37
N THR A 79 13.48 -5.21 12.00
CA THR A 79 14.42 -5.46 13.08
C THR A 79 14.15 -4.51 14.22
N SER A 80 14.40 -4.96 15.45
CA SER A 80 14.23 -4.14 16.65
C SER A 80 15.27 -4.46 17.70
N LEU A 81 15.66 -3.40 18.43
CA LEU A 81 16.43 -3.45 19.66
C LEU A 81 15.54 -2.96 20.79
N ASP A 82 15.34 -3.80 21.77
CA ASP A 82 14.56 -3.52 22.98
C ASP A 82 15.46 -3.62 24.19
N TRP A 83 15.53 -2.58 24.97
CA TRP A 83 16.29 -2.53 26.20
C TRP A 83 15.43 -2.04 27.32
N ASN A 84 15.36 -2.83 28.41
CA ASN A 84 14.60 -2.50 29.60
C ASN A 84 15.43 -2.82 30.84
N ARG A 85 15.55 -1.84 31.72
CA ARG A 85 16.34 -2.01 32.95
C ARG A 85 15.73 -1.24 34.11
N LYS A 86 15.79 -1.87 35.29
CA LYS A 86 15.35 -1.28 36.55
C LYS A 86 16.57 -0.98 37.44
N PHE A 87 16.63 0.25 37.98
CA PHE A 87 17.64 0.75 38.89
C PHE A 87 16.95 1.27 40.13
N GLY A 88 16.80 0.39 41.15
CA GLY A 88 16.05 0.72 42.35
C GLY A 88 14.58 1.09 42.02
N ARG A 89 14.21 2.36 42.24
CA ARG A 89 12.88 2.89 41.93
C ARG A 89 12.72 3.42 40.49
N HIS A 90 13.80 3.45 39.72
CA HIS A 90 13.81 3.94 38.35
C HIS A 90 13.70 2.76 37.38
N SER A 91 12.74 2.79 36.49
CA SER A 91 12.65 1.86 35.36
C SER A 91 12.84 2.64 34.06
N VAL A 92 13.78 2.20 33.25
CA VAL A 92 14.12 2.83 31.97
C VAL A 92 13.93 1.80 30.87
N GLY A 93 13.27 2.21 29.80
CA GLY A 93 13.12 1.41 28.59
C GLY A 93 13.53 2.20 27.35
N ALA A 94 14.14 1.51 26.40
CA ALA A 94 14.45 2.04 25.07
C ALA A 94 14.11 1.00 24.02
N LEU A 95 13.45 1.43 22.96
CA LEU A 95 13.10 0.60 21.82
C LEU A 95 13.49 1.32 20.55
N ALA A 96 14.21 0.65 19.66
CA ALA A 96 14.46 1.11 18.30
C ALA A 96 13.94 0.07 17.31
N ILE A 97 13.20 0.48 16.33
CA ILE A 97 12.62 -0.38 15.29
C ILE A 97 12.98 0.17 13.93
N TYR A 98 13.43 -0.70 13.04
CA TYR A 98 13.49 -0.44 11.61
C TYR A 98 12.58 -1.43 10.90
N ASN A 99 11.78 -0.96 9.95
CA ASN A 99 11.02 -1.83 9.07
C ASN A 99 11.03 -1.33 7.63
N GLN A 100 10.93 -2.26 6.71
CA GLN A 100 10.83 -2.03 5.28
C GLN A 100 9.76 -2.94 4.69
N ARG A 101 8.94 -2.38 3.83
CA ARG A 101 7.93 -3.11 3.07
C ARG A 101 8.04 -2.79 1.59
N GLU A 102 8.02 -3.83 0.78
CA GLU A 102 7.86 -3.74 -0.67
C GLU A 102 6.63 -4.55 -1.09
N TYR A 103 5.72 -3.92 -1.82
CA TYR A 103 4.54 -4.55 -2.37
C TYR A 103 4.55 -4.39 -3.89
N ASN A 104 4.41 -5.50 -4.60
CA ASN A 104 4.39 -5.56 -6.06
C ASN A 104 3.09 -6.19 -6.53
N ILE A 105 2.44 -5.56 -7.50
CA ILE A 105 1.30 -6.12 -8.21
C ILE A 105 1.79 -6.70 -9.53
N ASN A 106 1.40 -7.93 -9.82
CA ASN A 106 1.66 -8.58 -11.09
C ASN A 106 0.31 -8.90 -11.78
N ILE A 107 -0.32 -7.84 -12.29
CA ILE A 107 -1.60 -7.91 -13.00
C ILE A 107 -1.36 -7.47 -14.43
N TYR A 108 -1.70 -8.32 -15.38
CA TYR A 108 -1.59 -8.00 -16.80
C TYR A 108 -2.55 -6.86 -17.17
N GLY A 109 -2.06 -5.88 -17.92
CA GLY A 109 -2.87 -4.75 -18.41
C GLY A 109 -3.03 -3.58 -17.43
N THR A 110 -2.33 -3.59 -16.27
CA THR A 110 -2.24 -2.40 -15.42
C THR A 110 -1.45 -1.27 -16.08
N ASP A 111 -1.82 -0.03 -15.75
CA ASP A 111 -1.03 1.14 -16.15
C ASP A 111 0.36 1.11 -15.50
N LEU A 112 1.32 1.81 -16.11
CA LEU A 112 2.70 1.84 -15.65
C LEU A 112 2.84 2.22 -14.16
N ILE A 113 2.09 3.22 -13.72
CA ILE A 113 2.19 3.71 -12.33
C ILE A 113 1.71 2.65 -11.34
N SER A 114 0.60 1.98 -11.64
CA SER A 114 0.07 0.91 -10.80
C SER A 114 0.96 -0.33 -10.80
N SER A 115 1.73 -0.59 -11.86
CA SER A 115 2.65 -1.71 -11.97
C SER A 115 3.95 -1.53 -11.17
N LEU A 116 4.30 -0.30 -10.79
CA LEU A 116 5.51 -0.03 -10.03
C LEU A 116 5.39 -0.54 -8.59
N PRO A 117 6.50 -1.04 -8.00
CA PRO A 117 6.54 -1.45 -6.60
C PRO A 117 6.11 -0.34 -5.66
N GLN A 118 5.48 -0.69 -4.55
CA GLN A 118 5.18 0.24 -3.46
C GLN A 118 6.17 -0.01 -2.33
N ARG A 119 7.02 0.97 -2.05
CA ARG A 119 8.06 0.87 -1.04
C ARG A 119 7.81 1.83 0.09
N ARG A 120 7.95 1.32 1.30
CA ARG A 120 7.92 2.09 2.54
C ARG A 120 9.04 1.62 3.43
N GLN A 121 9.64 2.55 4.15
CA GLN A 121 10.62 2.26 5.19
C GLN A 121 10.40 3.20 6.36
N ASN A 122 10.54 2.66 7.56
CA ASN A 122 10.28 3.40 8.78
C ASN A 122 11.37 3.09 9.81
N ILE A 123 11.78 4.12 10.51
CA ILE A 123 12.60 4.02 11.73
C ILE A 123 11.78 4.61 12.85
N ALA A 124 11.61 3.89 13.94
CA ALA A 124 10.90 4.37 15.11
C ALA A 124 11.73 4.14 16.37
N GLY A 125 11.67 5.10 17.26
CA GLY A 125 12.30 5.03 18.58
C GLY A 125 11.29 5.34 19.67
N ARG A 126 11.44 4.66 20.82
CA ARG A 126 10.68 4.91 22.03
C ARG A 126 11.64 4.93 23.22
N LEU A 127 11.50 5.93 24.05
CA LEU A 127 12.15 5.99 25.36
C LEU A 127 11.08 6.07 26.43
N THR A 128 11.17 5.22 27.44
CA THR A 128 10.24 5.21 28.58
C THR A 128 11.01 5.38 29.87
N TYR A 129 10.44 6.15 30.76
CA TYR A 129 10.94 6.33 32.10
C TYR A 129 9.79 6.23 33.10
N ASP A 130 9.99 5.42 34.14
CA ASP A 130 9.04 5.26 35.23
C ASP A 130 9.79 5.40 36.56
N TYR A 131 9.24 6.27 37.41
CA TYR A 131 9.74 6.43 38.78
C TYR A 131 8.72 5.92 39.76
N ASP A 132 9.05 4.81 40.44
CA ASP A 132 8.30 4.19 41.55
C ASP A 132 6.81 3.91 41.16
N HIS A 133 6.54 3.69 39.90
CA HIS A 133 5.18 3.55 39.31
C HIS A 133 4.27 4.77 39.52
N ARG A 134 4.82 5.91 39.94
CA ARG A 134 4.10 7.17 40.17
C ARG A 134 4.18 8.12 39.00
N TYR A 135 5.39 8.37 38.53
CA TYR A 135 5.66 9.32 37.44
C TYR A 135 6.17 8.58 36.21
N MET A 136 5.48 8.71 35.11
CA MET A 136 5.79 8.01 33.88
C MET A 136 5.99 9.04 32.78
N LEU A 137 7.06 8.91 32.03
CA LEU A 137 7.37 9.71 30.85
C LEU A 137 7.62 8.76 29.67
N GLU A 138 7.11 9.11 28.51
CA GLU A 138 7.36 8.38 27.29
C GLU A 138 7.61 9.37 26.15
N PHE A 139 8.70 9.17 25.45
CA PHE A 139 9.04 9.90 24.22
C PHE A 139 9.07 8.90 23.07
N ASN A 140 8.32 9.21 22.01
CA ASN A 140 8.33 8.46 20.76
C ASN A 140 8.79 9.38 19.64
N ALA A 141 9.53 8.82 18.68
CA ALA A 141 9.90 9.50 17.46
C ALA A 141 9.86 8.51 16.31
N ALA A 142 9.23 8.89 15.20
CA ALA A 142 9.22 8.08 13.99
C ALA A 142 9.70 8.91 12.79
N LEU A 143 10.54 8.29 11.97
CA LEU A 143 10.93 8.76 10.66
C LEU A 143 10.32 7.83 9.64
N ASN A 144 9.26 8.27 8.98
CA ASN A 144 8.54 7.49 7.98
C ASN A 144 8.96 7.90 6.58
N GLY A 145 9.27 6.91 5.73
CA GLY A 145 9.66 7.12 4.35
C GLY A 145 8.68 6.47 3.37
N THR A 146 8.29 7.22 2.36
CA THR A 146 7.43 6.79 1.26
C THR A 146 7.94 7.31 -0.08
N GLU A 147 7.74 6.55 -1.14
CA GLU A 147 8.06 7.00 -2.50
C GLU A 147 6.91 7.79 -3.17
N ASN A 148 5.78 7.98 -2.47
CA ASN A 148 4.68 8.78 -2.97
C ASN A 148 5.04 10.26 -3.13
N PHE A 149 6.09 10.72 -2.45
CA PHE A 149 6.58 12.10 -2.52
C PHE A 149 7.88 12.22 -3.32
N ALA A 150 8.15 13.42 -3.82
CA ALA A 150 9.35 13.74 -4.56
C ALA A 150 10.62 13.56 -3.72
N ALA A 151 11.77 13.44 -4.37
CA ALA A 151 13.06 13.44 -3.68
C ALA A 151 13.20 14.71 -2.83
N GLY A 152 13.65 14.55 -1.58
CA GLY A 152 13.70 15.64 -0.59
C GLY A 152 12.48 15.74 0.33
N HIS A 153 11.31 15.22 -0.07
CA HIS A 153 10.07 15.22 0.72
C HIS A 153 9.61 13.83 1.16
N ARG A 154 10.39 12.79 0.84
CA ARG A 154 10.03 11.39 1.09
C ARG A 154 9.95 11.00 2.56
N PHE A 155 10.71 11.69 3.42
CA PHE A 155 10.81 11.35 4.83
C PHE A 155 10.11 12.41 5.66
N GLY A 156 9.21 11.95 6.55
CA GLY A 156 8.54 12.76 7.55
C GLY A 156 8.97 12.35 8.95
N PHE A 157 9.20 13.34 9.84
CA PHE A 157 9.56 13.14 11.23
C PHE A 157 8.37 13.45 12.14
N PHE A 158 8.01 12.49 13.00
CA PHE A 158 6.81 12.51 13.82
C PHE A 158 7.17 12.22 15.27
N PRO A 159 7.45 13.26 16.08
CA PRO A 159 7.68 13.12 17.51
C PRO A 159 6.35 13.08 18.29
N ALA A 160 6.37 12.39 19.42
CA ALA A 160 5.29 12.40 20.40
C ALA A 160 5.86 12.28 21.82
N LEU A 161 5.27 13.01 22.75
CA LEU A 161 5.61 13.01 24.16
C LEU A 161 4.36 12.69 24.98
N SER A 162 4.50 11.85 25.98
CA SER A 162 3.44 11.58 26.94
C SER A 162 3.96 11.55 28.37
N ALA A 163 3.12 11.99 29.30
CA ALA A 163 3.36 11.97 30.72
C ALA A 163 2.20 11.32 31.45
N GLY A 164 2.48 10.60 32.51
CA GLY A 164 1.52 9.98 33.37
C GLY A 164 1.86 10.16 34.83
N TRP A 165 0.83 10.42 35.65
CA TRP A 165 0.94 10.53 37.10
C TRP A 165 -0.08 9.63 37.79
N ALA A 166 0.40 8.64 38.51
CA ALA A 166 -0.42 7.77 39.32
C ALA A 166 -0.66 8.43 40.69
N VAL A 167 -1.66 9.29 40.78
CA VAL A 167 -2.02 10.04 42.01
C VAL A 167 -2.34 9.11 43.15
N SER A 168 -2.96 7.95 42.85
CA SER A 168 -3.30 6.94 43.86
C SER A 168 -2.12 6.27 44.54
N GLU A 169 -0.91 6.41 43.98
CA GLU A 169 0.31 5.86 44.57
C GLU A 169 1.06 6.90 45.43
N GLU A 170 0.53 8.11 45.55
CA GLU A 170 1.10 9.14 46.42
C GLU A 170 0.79 8.91 47.91
N PRO A 171 1.69 9.30 48.85
CA PRO A 171 1.49 9.13 50.26
C PRO A 171 0.20 9.77 50.82
N PHE A 172 -0.19 10.91 50.26
CA PHE A 172 -1.39 11.63 50.69
C PHE A 172 -2.70 10.92 50.26
N TRP A 173 -2.66 10.01 49.30
CA TRP A 173 -3.85 9.28 48.80
C TRP A 173 -4.21 8.07 49.67
N LYS A 174 -3.37 7.66 50.64
CA LYS A 174 -3.55 6.45 51.42
C LYS A 174 -4.93 6.36 52.11
N SER A 175 -5.47 7.47 52.59
CA SER A 175 -6.77 7.51 53.23
C SER A 175 -7.94 7.28 52.29
N LEU A 176 -7.77 7.63 51.04
CA LEU A 176 -8.78 7.49 49.97
C LEU A 176 -8.70 6.16 49.21
N LYS A 177 -7.64 5.38 49.40
CA LYS A 177 -7.35 4.16 48.64
C LYS A 177 -8.43 3.09 48.79
N ASN A 178 -9.16 3.09 49.92
CA ASN A 178 -10.27 2.16 50.15
C ASN A 178 -11.51 2.47 49.28
N SER A 179 -11.72 3.76 48.93
CA SER A 179 -12.84 4.19 48.13
C SER A 179 -12.48 4.33 46.64
N ILE A 180 -11.27 4.81 46.38
CA ILE A 180 -10.73 4.99 45.02
C ILE A 180 -9.36 4.32 44.97
N SER A 181 -9.35 3.08 44.48
CA SER A 181 -8.14 2.24 44.45
C SER A 181 -7.10 2.70 43.39
N LEU A 182 -7.56 3.30 42.31
CA LEU A 182 -6.68 3.76 41.22
C LEU A 182 -7.16 5.11 40.65
N LEU A 183 -6.27 6.12 40.73
CA LEU A 183 -6.39 7.38 40.01
C LEU A 183 -5.09 7.66 39.26
N LYS A 184 -5.16 7.70 37.91
CA LYS A 184 -4.02 8.00 37.04
C LYS A 184 -4.39 9.08 36.06
N LEU A 185 -3.64 10.17 36.05
CA LEU A 185 -3.72 11.25 35.07
C LEU A 185 -2.75 10.97 33.93
N ARG A 186 -3.14 11.25 32.70
CA ARG A 186 -2.30 11.13 31.51
C ARG A 186 -2.50 12.32 30.60
N ALA A 187 -1.40 12.78 30.03
CA ALA A 187 -1.39 13.78 28.95
C ALA A 187 -0.43 13.31 27.86
N SER A 188 -0.80 13.56 26.62
CA SER A 188 0.06 13.28 25.46
C SER A 188 -0.12 14.34 24.39
N TYR A 189 0.98 14.62 23.69
CA TYR A 189 1.02 15.49 22.52
C TYR A 189 1.95 14.84 21.50
N GLY A 190 1.55 14.87 20.23
CA GLY A 190 2.36 14.31 19.16
C GLY A 190 1.87 14.72 17.79
N THR A 191 2.73 14.51 16.81
CA THR A 191 2.42 14.73 15.40
C THR A 191 2.29 13.37 14.70
N VAL A 192 1.39 13.28 13.74
CA VAL A 192 1.20 12.13 12.86
C VAL A 192 1.22 12.61 11.42
N GLY A 193 1.71 11.76 10.53
CA GLY A 193 1.73 12.08 9.11
C GLY A 193 0.94 11.06 8.30
N ASN A 194 0.39 11.55 7.20
CA ASN A 194 -0.33 10.74 6.23
C ASN A 194 0.35 10.85 4.85
N ASP A 195 0.60 9.71 4.20
CA ASP A 195 1.16 9.63 2.85
C ASP A 195 0.11 9.24 1.78
N GLN A 196 -1.17 9.13 2.18
CA GLN A 196 -2.27 8.79 1.29
C GLN A 196 -3.01 10.06 0.83
N ILE A 197 -2.51 10.66 -0.22
CA ILE A 197 -3.07 11.88 -0.79
C ILE A 197 -3.92 11.52 -2.01
N GLY A 198 -5.24 11.60 -1.89
CA GLY A 198 -6.19 11.48 -3.00
C GLY A 198 -6.19 10.15 -3.76
N GLY A 199 -5.67 9.08 -3.18
CA GLY A 199 -5.69 7.72 -3.77
C GLY A 199 -4.77 7.49 -4.97
N SER A 200 -4.07 8.50 -5.47
CA SER A 200 -3.13 8.39 -6.58
C SER A 200 -1.70 8.23 -6.07
N ARG A 201 -0.90 7.42 -6.76
CA ARG A 201 0.53 7.26 -6.48
C ARG A 201 1.35 8.27 -7.26
N PHE A 202 2.55 8.60 -6.75
CA PHE A 202 3.51 9.48 -7.42
C PHE A 202 2.88 10.79 -7.91
N ILE A 203 2.09 11.45 -7.05
CA ILE A 203 1.34 12.68 -7.40
C ILE A 203 2.27 13.79 -7.90
N TYR A 204 3.52 13.78 -7.48
CA TYR A 204 4.53 14.73 -7.91
C TYR A 204 4.94 14.56 -9.38
N ARG A 205 4.62 13.43 -10.05
CA ARG A 205 4.99 13.20 -11.46
C ARG A 205 3.90 13.67 -12.41
N PRO A 206 4.26 14.34 -13.51
CA PRO A 206 3.30 14.68 -14.55
C PRO A 206 2.83 13.42 -15.28
N ILE A 207 1.60 13.44 -15.77
CA ILE A 207 1.07 12.41 -16.66
C ILE A 207 0.69 13.08 -17.97
N VAL A 208 1.41 12.73 -19.02
CA VAL A 208 1.18 13.20 -20.39
C VAL A 208 0.75 12.01 -21.25
N ARG A 209 -0.36 12.15 -21.93
CA ARG A 209 -0.80 11.23 -22.98
C ARG A 209 -0.46 11.85 -24.32
N LEU A 210 0.42 11.22 -25.08
CA LEU A 210 0.86 11.71 -26.39
C LEU A 210 -0.26 11.66 -27.44
N ASN A 211 -1.17 10.71 -27.29
CA ASN A 211 -2.35 10.55 -28.15
C ASN A 211 -3.62 10.84 -27.33
N GLY A 212 -3.76 12.09 -26.90
CA GLY A 212 -4.84 12.55 -26.03
C GLY A 212 -6.09 13.00 -26.83
N SER A 213 -6.94 13.77 -26.15
CA SER A 213 -8.19 14.28 -26.74
C SER A 213 -8.04 15.58 -27.51
N GLU A 214 -6.93 16.28 -27.30
CA GLU A 214 -6.66 17.52 -28.04
C GLU A 214 -6.36 17.19 -29.51
N LYS A 215 -7.04 17.88 -30.39
CA LYS A 215 -6.95 17.60 -31.81
C LYS A 215 -6.28 18.75 -32.58
N TYR A 216 -5.44 18.41 -33.53
CA TYR A 216 -4.88 19.35 -34.46
C TYR A 216 -5.02 18.82 -35.90
N LYS A 217 -5.06 19.72 -36.86
CA LYS A 217 -5.21 19.38 -38.27
C LYS A 217 -3.95 19.71 -39.03
N THR A 218 -3.55 18.80 -39.92
CA THR A 218 -2.47 19.02 -40.89
C THR A 218 -3.01 18.87 -42.29
N GLY A 219 -2.43 19.58 -43.26
CA GLY A 219 -2.85 19.55 -44.68
C GLY A 219 -3.05 20.95 -45.27
N PHE A 220 -3.23 21.02 -46.59
CA PHE A 220 -3.46 22.23 -47.36
C PHE A 220 -4.67 22.06 -48.24
N ASP A 221 -5.35 23.17 -48.57
CA ASP A 221 -6.38 23.28 -49.63
C ASP A 221 -7.45 22.17 -49.63
N GLY A 222 -8.13 21.98 -48.51
CA GLY A 222 -9.31 21.09 -48.44
C GLY A 222 -9.02 19.62 -48.10
N GLY A 223 -7.75 19.23 -48.00
CA GLY A 223 -7.35 17.90 -47.54
C GLY A 223 -6.73 17.97 -46.13
N TYR A 224 -7.59 18.01 -45.09
CA TYR A 224 -7.10 18.00 -43.70
C TYR A 224 -7.08 16.59 -43.13
N GLU A 225 -5.94 16.20 -42.54
CA GLU A 225 -5.85 15.04 -41.64
C GLU A 225 -5.95 15.51 -40.19
N GLU A 226 -6.85 14.90 -39.44
CA GLU A 226 -7.03 15.20 -38.02
C GLU A 226 -6.19 14.23 -37.19
N HIS A 227 -5.34 14.78 -36.32
CA HIS A 227 -4.46 14.03 -35.43
C HIS A 227 -4.79 14.34 -34.01
N ASN A 228 -4.61 13.34 -33.12
CA ASN A 228 -4.69 13.54 -31.69
C ASN A 228 -3.37 14.13 -31.18
N GLY A 229 -3.47 15.21 -30.41
CA GLY A 229 -2.35 15.86 -29.75
C GLY A 229 -2.09 15.38 -28.34
N PRO A 230 -1.02 15.85 -27.70
CA PRO A 230 -0.73 15.52 -26.31
C PRO A 230 -1.73 16.19 -25.35
N THR A 231 -2.14 15.45 -24.33
CA THR A 231 -2.99 15.94 -23.24
C THR A 231 -2.29 15.76 -21.91
N PHE A 232 -2.27 16.81 -21.09
CA PHE A 232 -1.75 16.75 -19.72
C PHE A 232 -2.86 16.30 -18.77
N ASN A 233 -2.83 15.05 -18.33
CA ASN A 233 -3.80 14.54 -17.37
C ASN A 233 -3.47 14.99 -15.96
N ARG A 234 -2.20 15.26 -15.67
CA ARG A 234 -1.71 15.77 -14.40
C ARG A 234 -0.44 16.56 -14.63
N LEU A 235 -0.37 17.75 -14.02
CA LEU A 235 0.83 18.55 -13.98
C LEU A 235 1.75 18.08 -12.84
N GLU A 236 3.02 18.43 -12.96
CA GLU A 236 4.01 18.18 -11.92
C GLU A 236 3.71 18.98 -10.66
N ASN A 237 3.85 18.37 -9.47
CA ASN A 237 3.77 19.04 -8.20
C ASN A 237 4.82 18.48 -7.23
N LEU A 238 5.99 19.13 -7.20
CA LEU A 238 7.13 18.74 -6.37
C LEU A 238 6.97 19.15 -4.91
N GLY A 239 6.05 20.08 -4.60
CA GLY A 239 5.86 20.64 -3.26
C GLY A 239 4.99 19.78 -2.32
N ILE A 240 4.46 18.66 -2.80
CA ILE A 240 3.64 17.78 -1.97
C ILE A 240 4.52 17.06 -0.94
N THR A 241 4.12 17.13 0.31
CA THR A 241 4.80 16.53 1.45
C THR A 241 3.80 15.91 2.43
N TRP A 242 4.29 15.37 3.52
CA TRP A 242 3.51 14.82 4.62
C TRP A 242 2.54 15.85 5.24
N GLU A 243 1.32 15.42 5.47
CA GLU A 243 0.28 16.15 6.22
C GLU A 243 0.02 15.51 7.57
#